data_6f4c0e3bac5d9bdde8d61a70e0bbc3be
#
_entry.id   6f4c0e3bac5d9bdde8d61a70e0bbc3be
#
_cell.length_a   1.000
_cell.length_b   1.000
_cell.length_c   1.000
_cell.angle_alpha   90.00
_cell.angle_beta   90.00
_cell.angle_gamma   90.00
#
_symmetry.space_group_name_H-M   'P 1'
#
loop_
_entity.id
_entity.type
_entity.pdbx_description
1 polymer ?
#
loop_
_entity_poly.entity_id
_entity_poly.type
_entity_poly.pdbx_seq_one_letter_code
_entity_poly.pdbx_strand_id
1 'polypeptide(L)'
;GSGLPKLGTMGLPSRRVELQIVDENDMPVPANVVGEAVWRPREAYAIFQGYWNRPQETVNAWRNLWFHSGDAGLLDEDGYFIFKDRFKDSIRRRDENISSFAVEESVRVQPGILECAAYAAVSDVANTDQEVMIAVVPDAESKPDVEALFHVLCETMPRHAVPRYLRFVNELPKTPTQRVQKFKLREEGVTDDTFDREAMGIFPSR
;
A
#
# COMPACT_ATOMS: atom_id res chain seq x y z
N GLY A 1 5.85 28.54 -10.62
CA GLY A 1 6.36 28.70 -9.29
C GLY A 1 7.28 27.56 -8.96
N SER A 2 8.57 27.83 -8.72
CA SER A 2 9.57 26.89 -8.22
C SER A 2 9.36 26.73 -6.69
N GLY A 3 8.26 26.06 -6.32
CA GLY A 3 8.08 25.64 -4.92
C GLY A 3 9.12 24.58 -4.60
N LEU A 4 9.83 24.75 -3.46
CA LEU A 4 10.68 23.70 -2.92
C LEU A 4 9.82 22.43 -2.71
N PRO A 5 10.37 21.22 -2.95
CA PRO A 5 9.62 20.00 -2.70
C PRO A 5 9.22 19.93 -1.22
N LYS A 6 7.94 19.75 -0.95
CA LYS A 6 7.41 19.54 0.40
C LYS A 6 7.66 18.09 0.79
N LEU A 7 8.48 17.86 1.80
CA LEU A 7 8.82 16.51 2.27
C LEU A 7 7.54 15.73 2.63
N GLY A 8 7.53 14.44 2.30
CA GLY A 8 6.37 13.56 2.54
C GLY A 8 5.25 13.70 1.51
N THR A 9 5.43 14.50 0.44
CA THR A 9 4.46 14.64 -0.64
C THR A 9 5.02 14.18 -1.98
N MET A 10 4.12 13.86 -2.92
CA MET A 10 4.45 13.59 -4.33
C MET A 10 4.61 14.88 -5.17
N GLY A 11 4.38 16.04 -4.55
CA GLY A 11 4.44 17.33 -5.21
C GLY A 11 3.08 17.85 -5.66
N LEU A 12 3.12 18.97 -6.39
CA LEU A 12 1.93 19.57 -7.00
C LEU A 12 1.60 18.87 -8.34
N PRO A 13 0.30 18.74 -8.67
CA PRO A 13 -0.10 18.24 -9.98
C PRO A 13 0.51 19.07 -11.12
N SER A 14 0.93 18.38 -12.19
CA SER A 14 1.38 19.06 -13.41
C SER A 14 0.27 19.97 -13.95
N ARG A 15 0.63 21.13 -14.51
CA ARG A 15 -0.34 22.04 -15.15
C ARG A 15 -1.09 21.41 -16.32
N ARG A 16 -0.55 20.35 -16.90
CA ARG A 16 -1.13 19.64 -18.06
C ARG A 16 -2.27 18.69 -17.67
N VAL A 17 -2.43 18.41 -16.36
CA VAL A 17 -3.47 17.53 -15.84
C VAL A 17 -4.23 18.20 -14.71
N GLU A 18 -5.44 17.76 -14.51
CA GLU A 18 -6.25 18.05 -13.34
C GLU A 18 -6.24 16.81 -12.45
N LEU A 19 -6.02 17.00 -11.15
CA LEU A 19 -6.09 15.97 -10.13
C LEU A 19 -7.24 16.31 -9.19
N GLN A 20 -8.06 15.32 -8.90
CA GLN A 20 -9.03 15.37 -7.80
C GLN A 20 -8.86 14.15 -6.92
N ILE A 21 -9.28 14.29 -5.68
CA ILE A 21 -9.47 13.17 -4.76
C ILE A 21 -10.97 12.98 -4.62
N VAL A 22 -11.44 11.75 -4.86
CA VAL A 22 -12.87 11.42 -4.86
C VAL A 22 -13.18 10.29 -3.90
N ASP A 23 -14.43 10.25 -3.42
CA ASP A 23 -14.97 9.17 -2.61
C ASP A 23 -15.43 7.97 -3.48
N GLU A 24 -16.07 6.98 -2.86
CA GLU A 24 -16.60 5.77 -3.51
C GLU A 24 -17.74 6.06 -4.51
N ASN A 25 -18.37 7.25 -4.44
CA ASN A 25 -19.40 7.71 -5.35
C ASN A 25 -18.88 8.65 -6.44
N ASP A 26 -17.55 8.70 -6.62
CA ASP A 26 -16.85 9.62 -7.54
C ASP A 26 -17.09 11.11 -7.22
N MET A 27 -17.44 11.45 -5.96
CA MET A 27 -17.63 12.83 -5.53
C MET A 27 -16.36 13.41 -4.91
N PRO A 28 -15.98 14.65 -5.27
CA PRO A 28 -14.80 15.29 -4.70
C PRO A 28 -14.86 15.40 -3.18
N VAL A 29 -13.76 15.08 -2.50
CA VAL A 29 -13.61 15.21 -1.06
C VAL A 29 -12.83 16.47 -0.69
N PRO A 30 -13.01 17.02 0.53
CA PRO A 30 -12.25 18.17 1.02
C PRO A 30 -10.74 17.88 1.15
N ALA A 31 -9.94 18.96 1.27
CA ALA A 31 -8.52 18.82 1.60
C ALA A 31 -8.31 18.00 2.88
N ASN A 32 -7.21 17.28 2.94
CA ASN A 32 -6.81 16.37 4.03
C ASN A 32 -7.72 15.14 4.22
N VAL A 33 -8.70 14.90 3.33
CA VAL A 33 -9.51 13.69 3.33
C VAL A 33 -8.95 12.70 2.32
N VAL A 34 -8.79 11.44 2.74
CA VAL A 34 -8.30 10.35 1.88
C VAL A 34 -9.40 9.87 0.93
N GLY A 35 -9.06 9.70 -0.33
CA GLY A 35 -9.91 9.15 -1.37
C GLY A 35 -9.10 8.64 -2.55
N GLU A 36 -9.76 8.32 -3.66
CA GLU A 36 -9.09 7.92 -4.90
C GLU A 36 -8.54 9.13 -5.65
N ALA A 37 -7.27 9.06 -6.06
CA ALA A 37 -6.67 10.04 -6.94
C ALA A 37 -7.13 9.80 -8.38
N VAL A 38 -7.92 10.74 -8.92
CA VAL A 38 -8.41 10.69 -10.30
C VAL A 38 -7.83 11.83 -11.12
N TRP A 39 -7.54 11.55 -12.39
CA TRP A 39 -6.82 12.47 -13.27
C TRP A 39 -7.61 12.76 -14.53
N ARG A 40 -7.54 14.02 -15.00
CA ARG A 40 -8.11 14.43 -16.27
C ARG A 40 -7.10 15.26 -17.06
N PRO A 41 -6.92 15.01 -18.39
CA PRO A 41 -6.02 15.82 -19.20
C PRO A 41 -6.61 17.22 -19.43
N ARG A 42 -5.78 18.25 -19.30
CA ARG A 42 -6.08 19.64 -19.70
C ARG A 42 -5.56 19.94 -21.10
N GLU A 43 -4.62 19.13 -21.56
CA GLU A 43 -4.01 19.22 -22.88
C GLU A 43 -4.03 17.85 -23.56
N ALA A 44 -4.03 17.84 -24.89
CA ALA A 44 -3.96 16.61 -25.66
C ALA A 44 -2.71 15.79 -25.28
N TYR A 45 -2.86 14.48 -25.16
CA TYR A 45 -1.79 13.53 -24.88
C TYR A 45 -1.07 13.73 -23.51
N ALA A 46 -1.66 14.47 -22.59
CA ALA A 46 -1.12 14.63 -21.25
C ALA A 46 -1.24 13.35 -20.38
N ILE A 47 -2.22 12.51 -20.69
CA ILE A 47 -2.43 11.18 -20.10
C ILE A 47 -2.55 10.17 -21.24
N PHE A 48 -2.27 8.89 -20.98
CA PHE A 48 -2.40 7.82 -21.99
C PHE A 48 -3.84 7.65 -22.47
N GLN A 49 -4.00 7.15 -23.68
CA GLN A 49 -5.33 6.97 -24.30
C GLN A 49 -6.02 5.66 -23.88
N GLY A 50 -5.26 4.69 -23.43
CA GLY A 50 -5.77 3.38 -23.02
C GLY A 50 -4.68 2.34 -22.88
N TYR A 51 -5.05 1.19 -22.35
CA TYR A 51 -4.16 0.03 -22.20
C TYR A 51 -4.07 -0.74 -23.51
N TRP A 52 -2.85 -1.10 -23.91
CA TRP A 52 -2.60 -1.87 -25.14
C TRP A 52 -3.29 -3.24 -25.08
N ASN A 53 -4.12 -3.53 -26.10
CA ASN A 53 -4.92 -4.77 -26.20
C ASN A 53 -5.81 -5.08 -25.00
N ARG A 54 -6.22 -4.04 -24.23
CA ARG A 54 -7.07 -4.19 -23.04
C ARG A 54 -8.19 -3.14 -23.05
N PRO A 55 -9.15 -3.26 -23.97
CA PRO A 55 -10.21 -2.26 -24.11
C PRO A 55 -11.13 -2.22 -22.87
N GLN A 56 -11.44 -3.37 -22.28
CA GLN A 56 -12.31 -3.41 -21.10
C GLN A 56 -11.68 -2.75 -19.88
N GLU A 57 -10.38 -3.01 -19.64
CA GLU A 57 -9.65 -2.35 -18.55
C GLU A 57 -9.51 -0.85 -18.79
N THR A 58 -9.40 -0.44 -20.06
CA THR A 58 -9.40 0.99 -20.43
C THR A 58 -10.74 1.65 -20.09
N VAL A 59 -11.86 1.04 -20.48
CA VAL A 59 -13.20 1.56 -20.15
C VAL A 59 -13.40 1.61 -18.63
N ASN A 60 -13.00 0.59 -17.90
CA ASN A 60 -13.13 0.54 -16.45
C ASN A 60 -12.29 1.60 -15.73
N ALA A 61 -11.09 1.92 -16.29
CA ALA A 61 -10.22 2.94 -15.74
C ALA A 61 -10.64 4.38 -16.10
N TRP A 62 -11.39 4.56 -17.19
CA TRP A 62 -11.89 5.85 -17.64
C TRP A 62 -13.40 5.95 -17.42
N ARG A 63 -13.82 6.26 -16.21
CA ARG A 63 -15.23 6.50 -15.90
C ARG A 63 -15.47 7.95 -15.49
N ASN A 64 -16.65 8.45 -15.72
CA ASN A 64 -17.03 9.84 -15.45
C ASN A 64 -16.07 10.89 -16.05
N LEU A 65 -15.43 10.58 -17.19
CA LEU A 65 -14.42 11.42 -17.87
C LEU A 65 -13.13 11.64 -17.03
N TRP A 66 -12.88 10.79 -16.04
CA TRP A 66 -11.66 10.77 -15.23
C TRP A 66 -10.94 9.45 -15.38
N PHE A 67 -9.62 9.51 -15.38
CA PHE A 67 -8.77 8.34 -15.22
C PHE A 67 -8.65 7.99 -13.75
N HIS A 68 -9.16 6.84 -13.38
CA HIS A 68 -9.09 6.26 -12.03
C HIS A 68 -7.77 5.52 -11.87
N SER A 69 -6.88 6.08 -11.06
CA SER A 69 -5.53 5.53 -10.89
C SER A 69 -5.50 4.25 -10.03
N GLY A 70 -6.50 4.07 -9.17
CA GLY A 70 -6.51 3.07 -8.12
C GLY A 70 -5.53 3.39 -6.98
N ASP A 71 -5.01 4.62 -6.93
CA ASP A 71 -4.13 5.09 -5.86
C ASP A 71 -4.96 5.88 -4.84
N ALA A 72 -4.84 5.51 -3.57
CA ALA A 72 -5.41 6.23 -2.44
C ALA A 72 -4.46 7.35 -2.00
N GLY A 73 -5.00 8.52 -1.75
CA GLY A 73 -4.22 9.66 -1.29
C GLY A 73 -5.09 10.82 -0.88
N LEU A 74 -4.48 11.95 -0.60
CA LEU A 74 -5.17 13.19 -0.28
C LEU A 74 -4.44 14.39 -0.91
N LEU A 75 -5.14 15.48 -1.08
CA LEU A 75 -4.54 16.79 -1.31
C LEU A 75 -4.52 17.54 0.02
N ASP A 76 -3.39 18.14 0.36
CA ASP A 76 -3.35 19.05 1.51
C ASP A 76 -3.94 20.43 1.13
N GLU A 77 -3.99 21.35 2.10
CA GLU A 77 -4.54 22.70 1.91
C GLU A 77 -3.80 23.53 0.87
N ASP A 78 -2.52 23.20 0.63
CA ASP A 78 -1.68 23.85 -0.39
C ASP A 78 -1.79 23.17 -1.76
N GLY A 79 -2.54 22.07 -1.88
CA GLY A 79 -2.75 21.30 -3.10
C GLY A 79 -1.64 20.28 -3.41
N TYR A 80 -0.76 19.96 -2.46
CA TYR A 80 0.23 18.89 -2.61
C TYR A 80 -0.42 17.52 -2.46
N PHE A 81 -0.09 16.62 -3.39
CA PHE A 81 -0.58 15.24 -3.33
C PHE A 81 0.27 14.39 -2.37
N ILE A 82 -0.41 13.75 -1.44
CA ILE A 82 0.18 12.82 -0.47
C ILE A 82 -0.39 11.43 -0.78
N PHE A 83 0.46 10.56 -1.33
CA PHE A 83 0.13 9.17 -1.58
C PHE A 83 0.00 8.41 -0.25
N LYS A 84 -1.00 7.54 -0.14
CA LYS A 84 -1.22 6.68 1.04
C LYS A 84 -1.02 5.21 0.74
N ASP A 85 -1.66 4.69 -0.31
CA ASP A 85 -1.54 3.30 -0.75
C ASP A 85 -2.22 3.10 -2.11
N ARG A 86 -2.25 1.86 -2.58
CA ARG A 86 -3.20 1.44 -3.61
C ARG A 86 -4.45 0.85 -2.99
N PHE A 87 -5.63 1.20 -3.52
CA PHE A 87 -6.89 0.66 -3.01
C PHE A 87 -6.90 -0.87 -2.93
N LYS A 88 -6.40 -1.55 -3.97
CA LYS A 88 -6.31 -3.01 -4.02
C LYS A 88 -5.26 -3.63 -3.10
N ASP A 89 -4.34 -2.83 -2.55
CA ASP A 89 -3.29 -3.27 -1.66
C ASP A 89 -3.55 -2.87 -0.20
N SER A 90 -4.53 -1.99 0.04
CA SER A 90 -5.05 -1.70 1.37
C SER A 90 -5.58 -2.97 2.04
N ILE A 91 -5.24 -3.15 3.30
CA ILE A 91 -5.60 -4.33 4.09
C ILE A 91 -6.77 -3.96 4.99
N ARG A 92 -7.90 -4.64 4.81
CA ARG A 92 -9.09 -4.39 5.63
C ARG A 92 -9.11 -5.37 6.80
N ARG A 93 -8.73 -4.88 7.98
CA ARG A 93 -8.75 -5.66 9.21
C ARG A 93 -9.82 -5.14 10.13
N ARG A 94 -10.87 -5.94 10.36
CA ARG A 94 -12.08 -5.52 11.10
C ARG A 94 -12.65 -4.27 10.40
N ASP A 95 -12.82 -3.16 11.13
CA ASP A 95 -13.35 -1.90 10.58
C ASP A 95 -12.23 -0.90 10.17
N GLU A 96 -10.97 -1.33 10.19
CA GLU A 96 -9.81 -0.48 9.89
C GLU A 96 -9.24 -0.75 8.50
N ASN A 97 -8.99 0.31 7.74
CA ASN A 97 -8.23 0.26 6.49
C ASN A 97 -6.76 0.55 6.77
N ILE A 98 -5.92 -0.47 6.65
CA ILE A 98 -4.49 -0.39 6.93
C ILE A 98 -3.73 -0.20 5.62
N SER A 99 -2.90 0.84 5.57
CA SER A 99 -2.02 1.07 4.43
C SER A 99 -0.89 0.05 4.43
N SER A 100 -0.83 -0.77 3.39
CA SER A 100 0.28 -1.70 3.19
C SER A 100 1.61 -0.98 3.04
N PHE A 101 1.60 0.18 2.41
CA PHE A 101 2.78 1.04 2.27
C PHE A 101 3.30 1.53 3.63
N ALA A 102 2.42 1.97 4.54
CA ALA A 102 2.83 2.43 5.88
C ALA A 102 3.42 1.28 6.72
N VAL A 103 2.87 0.06 6.58
CA VAL A 103 3.45 -1.13 7.21
C VAL A 103 4.84 -1.42 6.65
N GLU A 104 5.02 -1.40 5.33
CA GLU A 104 6.30 -1.62 4.67
C GLU A 104 7.36 -0.60 5.10
N GLU A 105 7.01 0.68 5.19
CA GLU A 105 7.91 1.74 5.65
C GLU A 105 8.41 1.47 7.08
N SER A 106 7.52 1.05 7.98
CA SER A 106 7.86 0.75 9.37
C SER A 106 8.79 -0.47 9.49
N VAL A 107 8.61 -1.46 8.61
CA VAL A 107 9.44 -2.67 8.59
C VAL A 107 10.76 -2.44 7.89
N ARG A 108 10.78 -1.70 6.79
CA ARG A 108 11.98 -1.46 5.96
C ARG A 108 13.11 -0.76 6.72
N VAL A 109 12.79 0.07 7.70
CA VAL A 109 13.80 0.79 8.51
C VAL A 109 14.48 -0.11 9.55
N GLN A 110 14.00 -1.34 9.75
CA GLN A 110 14.59 -2.27 10.70
C GLN A 110 15.89 -2.87 10.15
N PRO A 111 16.90 -3.08 11.00
CA PRO A 111 18.17 -3.66 10.58
C PRO A 111 18.00 -5.06 9.95
N GLY A 112 18.81 -5.34 8.93
CA GLY A 112 18.83 -6.67 8.31
C GLY A 112 17.68 -6.96 7.34
N ILE A 113 16.91 -5.94 6.92
CA ILE A 113 15.84 -6.06 5.95
C ILE A 113 16.25 -5.37 4.64
N LEU A 114 16.33 -6.15 3.56
CA LEU A 114 16.63 -5.64 2.23
C LEU A 114 15.37 -5.15 1.53
N GLU A 115 14.32 -5.98 1.55
CA GLU A 115 13.04 -5.66 0.92
C GLU A 115 11.91 -6.24 1.77
N CYS A 116 10.74 -5.65 1.67
CA CYS A 116 9.53 -6.20 2.27
C CYS A 116 8.28 -5.85 1.46
N ALA A 117 7.24 -6.66 1.63
CA ALA A 117 5.93 -6.41 1.03
C ALA A 117 4.84 -6.80 2.03
N ALA A 118 3.99 -5.85 2.39
CA ALA A 118 2.82 -6.08 3.23
C ALA A 118 1.58 -6.35 2.38
N TYR A 119 0.78 -7.30 2.79
CA TYR A 119 -0.43 -7.72 2.10
C TYR A 119 -1.44 -8.34 3.05
N ALA A 120 -2.67 -8.48 2.57
CA ALA A 120 -3.73 -9.13 3.30
C ALA A 120 -3.57 -10.65 3.26
N ALA A 121 -3.61 -11.31 4.42
CA ALA A 121 -3.83 -12.74 4.54
C ALA A 121 -5.28 -13.00 5.00
N VAL A 122 -5.85 -14.13 4.60
CA VAL A 122 -7.18 -14.54 5.07
C VAL A 122 -7.07 -14.99 6.53
N SER A 123 -7.94 -14.46 7.39
CA SER A 123 -8.02 -14.88 8.79
C SER A 123 -8.81 -16.19 8.90
N ASP A 124 -8.32 -17.12 9.74
CA ASP A 124 -9.02 -18.38 10.03
C ASP A 124 -10.37 -18.19 10.76
N VAL A 125 -10.64 -17.00 11.30
CA VAL A 125 -11.73 -16.78 12.27
C VAL A 125 -13.09 -16.44 11.65
N ALA A 126 -13.14 -15.97 10.45
CA ALA A 126 -14.35 -15.87 9.63
C ALA A 126 -13.94 -15.38 8.24
N ASN A 127 -14.30 -16.06 7.19
CA ASN A 127 -13.95 -15.86 5.77
C ASN A 127 -14.03 -14.41 5.19
N THR A 128 -14.17 -13.39 6.01
CA THR A 128 -14.32 -11.98 5.63
C THR A 128 -13.29 -11.05 6.25
N ASP A 129 -12.62 -11.45 7.33
CA ASP A 129 -11.64 -10.61 8.00
C ASP A 129 -10.22 -10.90 7.50
N GLN A 130 -9.48 -9.84 7.23
CA GLN A 130 -8.11 -9.92 6.75
C GLN A 130 -7.15 -9.67 7.93
N GLU A 131 -6.00 -10.33 7.90
CA GLU A 131 -4.90 -10.05 8.81
C GLU A 131 -3.71 -9.47 8.04
N VAL A 132 -2.92 -8.65 8.72
CA VAL A 132 -1.71 -8.08 8.13
C VAL A 132 -0.64 -9.15 8.07
N MET A 133 -0.17 -9.46 6.86
CA MET A 133 0.97 -10.34 6.62
C MET A 133 2.08 -9.57 5.91
N ILE A 134 3.33 -9.88 6.26
CA ILE A 134 4.48 -9.28 5.62
C ILE A 134 5.48 -10.35 5.16
N ALA A 135 5.85 -10.29 3.89
CA ALA A 135 6.98 -11.03 3.34
C ALA A 135 8.24 -10.15 3.42
N VAL A 136 9.33 -10.70 3.92
CA VAL A 136 10.59 -10.01 4.15
C VAL A 136 11.72 -10.74 3.44
N VAL A 137 12.51 -10.02 2.65
CA VAL A 137 13.80 -10.48 2.14
C VAL A 137 14.86 -10.03 3.13
N PRO A 138 15.44 -10.95 3.92
CA PRO A 138 16.46 -10.58 4.88
C PRO A 138 17.82 -10.37 4.19
N ASP A 139 18.66 -9.58 4.82
CA ASP A 139 20.08 -9.55 4.51
C ASP A 139 20.72 -10.87 4.96
N ALA A 140 21.45 -11.51 4.08
CA ALA A 140 22.09 -12.80 4.36
C ALA A 140 23.13 -12.73 5.49
N GLU A 141 23.77 -11.58 5.68
CA GLU A 141 24.82 -11.36 6.69
C GLU A 141 24.23 -10.92 8.04
N SER A 142 23.04 -10.35 8.05
CA SER A 142 22.41 -9.76 9.24
C SER A 142 20.91 -10.06 9.35
N LYS A 143 20.51 -11.32 9.04
CA LYS A 143 19.10 -11.74 9.13
C LYS A 143 18.52 -11.41 10.50
N PRO A 144 17.41 -10.64 10.57
CA PRO A 144 16.81 -10.28 11.85
C PRO A 144 16.23 -11.51 12.56
N ASP A 145 16.31 -11.49 13.87
CA ASP A 145 15.58 -12.42 14.72
C ASP A 145 14.08 -12.08 14.68
N VAL A 146 13.24 -13.07 14.43
CA VAL A 146 11.79 -12.88 14.25
C VAL A 146 11.11 -12.34 15.50
N GLU A 147 11.48 -12.86 16.66
CA GLU A 147 10.87 -12.48 17.94
C GLU A 147 11.24 -11.03 18.28
N ALA A 148 12.52 -10.68 18.15
CA ALA A 148 12.98 -9.31 18.35
C ALA A 148 12.33 -8.33 17.36
N LEU A 149 12.18 -8.73 16.10
CA LEU A 149 11.50 -7.92 15.10
C LEU A 149 10.04 -7.66 15.48
N PHE A 150 9.28 -8.69 15.86
CA PHE A 150 7.91 -8.51 16.30
C PHE A 150 7.78 -7.61 17.53
N HIS A 151 8.69 -7.72 18.50
CA HIS A 151 8.70 -6.83 19.66
C HIS A 151 8.88 -5.35 19.26
N VAL A 152 9.86 -5.06 18.41
CA VAL A 152 10.09 -3.69 17.91
C VAL A 152 8.87 -3.16 17.14
N LEU A 153 8.25 -3.98 16.28
CA LEU A 153 7.07 -3.56 15.54
C LEU A 153 5.86 -3.32 16.48
N CYS A 154 5.71 -4.13 17.54
CA CYS A 154 4.67 -3.91 18.56
C CYS A 154 4.84 -2.61 19.34
N GLU A 155 6.07 -2.13 19.50
CA GLU A 155 6.39 -0.88 20.21
C GLU A 155 6.28 0.36 19.32
N THR A 156 6.60 0.22 18.04
CA THR A 156 6.75 1.36 17.10
C THR A 156 5.54 1.60 16.21
N MET A 157 4.69 0.58 16.00
CA MET A 157 3.54 0.68 15.09
C MET A 157 2.21 0.81 15.83
N PRO A 158 1.20 1.44 15.20
CA PRO A 158 -0.17 1.39 15.71
C PRO A 158 -0.65 -0.07 15.83
N ARG A 159 -1.31 -0.40 16.92
CA ARG A 159 -1.73 -1.78 17.27
C ARG A 159 -2.45 -2.51 16.14
N HIS A 160 -3.35 -1.83 15.43
CA HIS A 160 -4.13 -2.41 14.33
C HIS A 160 -3.28 -2.73 13.11
N ALA A 161 -2.15 -2.02 12.92
CA ALA A 161 -1.28 -2.17 11.77
C ALA A 161 -0.10 -3.14 11.99
N VAL A 162 0.13 -3.60 13.23
CA VAL A 162 1.20 -4.58 13.51
C VAL A 162 0.91 -5.88 12.78
N PRO A 163 1.84 -6.39 11.93
CA PRO A 163 1.67 -7.66 11.25
C PRO A 163 1.42 -8.81 12.23
N ARG A 164 0.41 -9.62 11.95
CA ARG A 164 0.24 -10.90 12.64
C ARG A 164 1.19 -11.94 12.08
N TYR A 165 1.31 -11.98 10.75
CA TYR A 165 2.10 -12.98 10.05
C TYR A 165 3.36 -12.38 9.43
N LEU A 166 4.49 -13.07 9.57
CA LEU A 166 5.74 -12.74 8.93
C LEU A 166 6.31 -13.98 8.24
N ARG A 167 6.80 -13.81 7.02
CA ARG A 167 7.47 -14.87 6.28
C ARG A 167 8.78 -14.34 5.70
N PHE A 168 9.87 -15.07 5.89
CA PHE A 168 11.11 -14.79 5.17
C PHE A 168 11.09 -15.47 3.80
N VAL A 169 11.41 -14.68 2.78
CA VAL A 169 11.50 -15.13 1.39
C VAL A 169 12.86 -14.80 0.80
N ASN A 170 13.33 -15.58 -0.16
CA ASN A 170 14.60 -15.30 -0.83
C ASN A 170 14.49 -14.08 -1.75
N GLU A 171 13.34 -13.89 -2.39
CA GLU A 171 13.04 -12.77 -3.28
C GLU A 171 11.54 -12.49 -3.31
N LEU A 172 11.17 -11.24 -3.58
CA LEU A 172 9.78 -10.86 -3.82
C LEU A 172 9.41 -11.08 -5.30
N PRO A 173 8.21 -11.58 -5.61
CA PRO A 173 7.76 -11.69 -6.99
C PRO A 173 7.59 -10.30 -7.60
N LYS A 174 8.29 -10.01 -8.69
CA LYS A 174 8.30 -8.70 -9.34
C LYS A 174 7.89 -8.77 -10.81
N THR A 175 7.37 -7.66 -11.31
CA THR A 175 7.21 -7.42 -12.73
C THR A 175 8.57 -7.11 -13.38
N PRO A 176 8.68 -7.13 -14.74
CA PRO A 176 9.89 -6.67 -15.43
C PRO A 176 10.30 -5.22 -15.07
N THR A 177 9.35 -4.40 -14.63
CA THR A 177 9.58 -3.02 -14.18
C THR A 177 9.88 -2.92 -12.68
N GLN A 178 10.26 -4.01 -12.02
CA GLN A 178 10.64 -4.10 -10.59
C GLN A 178 9.50 -3.78 -9.59
N ARG A 179 8.25 -3.86 -10.03
CA ARG A 179 7.10 -3.68 -9.13
C ARG A 179 6.73 -5.01 -8.49
N VAL A 180 6.59 -5.03 -7.15
CA VAL A 180 6.16 -6.23 -6.41
C VAL A 180 4.74 -6.65 -6.82
N GLN A 181 4.56 -7.93 -7.10
CA GLN A 181 3.29 -8.56 -7.46
C GLN A 181 2.62 -9.13 -6.20
N LYS A 182 2.09 -8.26 -5.33
CA LYS A 182 1.46 -8.66 -4.05
C LYS A 182 0.34 -9.70 -4.21
N PHE A 183 -0.32 -9.76 -5.37
CA PHE A 183 -1.37 -10.75 -5.62
C PHE A 183 -0.83 -12.19 -5.54
N LYS A 184 0.40 -12.45 -5.98
CA LYS A 184 1.02 -13.77 -5.88
C LYS A 184 1.27 -14.16 -4.42
N LEU A 185 1.75 -13.21 -3.61
CA LEU A 185 1.94 -13.43 -2.18
C LEU A 185 0.61 -13.70 -1.46
N ARG A 186 -0.47 -13.03 -1.87
CA ARG A 186 -1.82 -13.30 -1.33
C ARG A 186 -2.34 -14.68 -1.73
N GLU A 187 -2.08 -15.12 -2.96
CA GLU A 187 -2.46 -16.46 -3.45
C GLU A 187 -1.74 -17.58 -2.69
N GLU A 188 -0.47 -17.36 -2.30
CA GLU A 188 0.28 -18.30 -1.47
C GLU A 188 -0.27 -18.38 -0.05
N GLY A 189 -0.76 -17.26 0.49
CA GLY A 189 -1.35 -17.17 1.82
C GLY A 189 -0.38 -17.48 2.96
N VAL A 190 -0.93 -18.01 4.06
CA VAL A 190 -0.15 -18.49 5.22
C VAL A 190 0.38 -19.88 4.89
N THR A 191 1.68 -20.07 5.02
CA THR A 191 2.42 -21.32 4.72
C THR A 191 3.10 -21.86 5.96
N ASP A 192 3.61 -23.08 5.92
CA ASP A 192 4.25 -23.75 7.08
C ASP A 192 5.51 -23.02 7.60
N ASP A 193 6.13 -22.18 6.73
CA ASP A 193 7.28 -21.34 7.07
C ASP A 193 6.89 -19.91 7.54
N THR A 194 5.61 -19.68 7.77
CA THR A 194 5.08 -18.40 8.28
C THR A 194 5.12 -18.37 9.80
N PHE A 195 5.66 -17.30 10.34
CA PHE A 195 5.64 -17.02 11.77
C PHE A 195 4.35 -16.30 12.14
N ASP A 196 3.62 -16.84 13.13
CA ASP A 196 2.43 -16.19 13.71
C ASP A 196 2.80 -15.54 15.04
N ARG A 197 2.80 -14.23 15.09
CA ARG A 197 3.10 -13.42 16.28
C ARG A 197 2.22 -13.81 17.47
N GLU A 198 0.93 -14.08 17.24
CA GLU A 198 -0.02 -14.43 18.30
C GLU A 198 0.24 -15.83 18.84
N ALA A 199 0.62 -16.79 17.99
CA ALA A 199 1.05 -18.13 18.42
C ALA A 199 2.36 -18.08 19.22
N MET A 200 3.23 -17.10 18.98
CA MET A 200 4.45 -16.83 19.76
C MET A 200 4.15 -16.11 21.09
N GLY A 201 2.90 -15.72 21.36
CA GLY A 201 2.52 -15.02 22.60
C GLY A 201 2.91 -13.54 22.63
N ILE A 202 3.25 -12.94 21.49
CA ILE A 202 3.66 -11.54 21.38
C ILE A 202 2.44 -10.69 21.00
N PHE A 203 2.10 -9.73 21.82
CA PHE A 203 0.94 -8.86 21.63
C PHE A 203 1.34 -7.37 21.72
N PRO A 204 0.79 -6.50 20.83
CA PRO A 204 1.01 -5.06 20.95
C PRO A 204 0.48 -4.53 22.27
N SER A 205 1.22 -3.61 22.89
CA SER A 205 0.81 -2.92 24.11
C SER A 205 -0.54 -2.22 23.94
N ARG A 206 -1.27 -2.06 25.05
CA ARG A 206 -2.60 -1.40 25.04
C ARG A 206 -2.51 0.08 24.70
#